data_7de543c1395a668da7826ca4d1cf562d
#
_entry.id   7de543c1395a668da7826ca4d1cf562d
#
_cell.length_a   1.000
_cell.length_b   1.000
_cell.length_c   1.000
_cell.angle_alpha   90.00
_cell.angle_beta   90.00
_cell.angle_gamma   90.00
#
_symmetry.space_group_name_H-M   'P 1'
#
loop_
_entity.id
_entity.type
_entity.pdbx_description
1 polymer ?
#
loop_
_entity_poly.entity_id
_entity_poly.type
_entity_poly.pdbx_seq_one_letter_code
_entity_poly.pdbx_strand_id
1 'polypeptide(L)'
;GAAGLVTTQSIRSGSNRVVLEAISEKTKIFDAWSDEAWVNDGAAVRVSLVSFGWGEDYFLNGQKVDGINAELSNATDMTLAKPLPENANSSFEGTKKYGDFDISGELARQWLRQPNPHGKPNSKVVKPWRNGQDLTRRASDMWIIDFGPHMTEADSSLFELPFAHLLQHIKPVRLLVRRERTQRLWWIHEEARVSMRTALKDLPRYIATPRVAKHRLFAFLDATVLPDTRLNVISRADDASFGILSSRIHEVWSL
;
A
#
# COMPACT_ATOMS: atom_id res chain seq x y z
N GLY A 1 35.80 -8.49 20.81
CA GLY A 1 35.07 -9.72 20.51
C GLY A 1 34.22 -9.53 19.26
N ALA A 2 33.77 -10.63 18.69
CA ALA A 2 32.84 -10.65 17.55
C ALA A 2 31.57 -11.38 17.95
N ALA A 3 30.46 -11.07 17.29
CA ALA A 3 29.16 -11.72 17.44
C ALA A 3 28.54 -11.97 16.07
N GLY A 4 27.64 -12.95 16.00
CA GLY A 4 26.91 -13.29 14.79
C GLY A 4 25.40 -13.26 15.01
N LEU A 5 24.65 -12.90 13.98
CA LEU A 5 23.20 -12.86 13.93
C LEU A 5 22.70 -13.60 12.71
N VAL A 6 21.73 -14.49 12.91
CA VAL A 6 20.94 -15.11 11.85
C VAL A 6 19.53 -14.57 11.93
N THR A 7 19.03 -14.02 10.85
CA THR A 7 17.70 -13.36 10.83
C THR A 7 17.05 -13.48 9.46
N THR A 8 15.78 -13.17 9.36
CA THR A 8 15.12 -13.07 8.06
C THR A 8 15.69 -11.91 7.25
N GLN A 9 15.70 -12.02 5.92
CA GLN A 9 16.22 -10.97 5.03
C GLN A 9 15.54 -9.59 5.23
N SER A 10 14.38 -9.54 5.88
CA SER A 10 13.66 -8.29 6.19
C SER A 10 14.42 -7.36 7.15
N ILE A 11 15.48 -7.85 7.80
CA ILE A 11 16.33 -7.01 8.68
C ILE A 11 16.98 -5.85 7.93
N ARG A 12 17.16 -5.98 6.62
CA ARG A 12 17.79 -4.96 5.76
C ARG A 12 16.88 -3.78 5.43
N SER A 13 15.59 -3.85 5.76
CA SER A 13 14.59 -2.88 5.29
C SER A 13 13.55 -2.53 6.34
N GLY A 14 12.89 -1.39 6.13
CA GLY A 14 11.81 -0.92 6.98
C GLY A 14 12.22 -0.70 8.43
N SER A 15 11.30 -0.93 9.36
CA SER A 15 11.52 -0.75 10.79
C SER A 15 12.54 -1.73 11.41
N ASN A 16 12.81 -2.86 10.76
CA ASN A 16 13.75 -3.86 11.28
C ASN A 16 15.21 -3.44 11.08
N ARG A 17 15.48 -2.55 10.12
CA ARG A 17 16.80 -2.04 9.81
C ARG A 17 17.47 -1.30 10.97
N VAL A 18 16.71 -0.70 11.85
CA VAL A 18 17.20 0.00 13.05
C VAL A 18 18.19 -0.87 13.85
N VAL A 19 18.05 -2.19 13.83
CA VAL A 19 18.97 -3.12 14.50
C VAL A 19 20.36 -3.07 13.86
N LEU A 20 20.43 -3.12 12.53
CA LEU A 20 21.72 -3.06 11.81
C LEU A 20 22.34 -1.67 11.87
N GLU A 21 21.53 -0.62 11.87
CA GLU A 21 21.98 0.77 12.08
C GLU A 21 22.63 0.92 13.46
N ALA A 22 21.97 0.46 14.53
CA ALA A 22 22.50 0.50 15.88
C ALA A 22 23.78 -0.36 16.05
N ILE A 23 23.92 -1.45 15.32
CA ILE A 23 25.16 -2.24 15.26
C ILE A 23 26.26 -1.44 14.58
N SER A 24 25.97 -0.84 13.42
CA SER A 24 26.94 -0.08 12.63
C SER A 24 27.43 1.19 13.33
N GLU A 25 26.59 1.81 14.18
CA GLU A 25 26.99 2.95 15.01
C GLU A 25 28.01 2.61 16.11
N LYS A 26 27.96 1.39 16.62
CA LYS A 26 28.77 0.96 17.78
C LYS A 26 29.94 0.06 17.41
N THR A 27 29.82 -0.68 16.32
CA THR A 27 30.79 -1.67 15.86
C THR A 27 30.82 -1.67 14.33
N LYS A 28 31.56 -2.62 13.75
CA LYS A 28 31.60 -2.85 12.29
C LYS A 28 30.87 -4.13 11.94
N ILE A 29 30.07 -4.10 10.88
CA ILE A 29 29.64 -5.32 10.20
C ILE A 29 30.79 -5.70 9.29
N PHE A 30 31.47 -6.82 9.56
CA PHE A 30 32.68 -7.19 8.84
C PHE A 30 32.50 -8.41 7.94
N ASP A 31 31.46 -9.23 8.15
CA ASP A 31 31.11 -10.33 7.26
C ASP A 31 29.59 -10.49 7.21
N ALA A 32 29.04 -10.54 6.00
CA ALA A 32 27.60 -10.67 5.83
C ALA A 32 27.23 -11.46 4.56
N TRP A 33 26.18 -12.25 4.70
CA TRP A 33 25.44 -12.85 3.60
C TRP A 33 24.04 -12.21 3.57
N SER A 34 23.80 -11.42 2.56
CA SER A 34 22.65 -10.51 2.57
C SER A 34 21.31 -11.21 2.32
N ASP A 35 21.32 -12.32 1.58
CA ASP A 35 20.08 -13.00 1.15
C ASP A 35 20.36 -14.46 0.78
N GLU A 36 20.33 -15.35 1.78
CA GLU A 36 20.61 -16.77 1.63
C GLU A 36 19.35 -17.63 1.71
N ALA A 37 19.32 -18.67 0.88
CA ALA A 37 18.29 -19.69 0.98
C ALA A 37 18.53 -20.57 2.22
N TRP A 38 17.50 -20.70 3.05
CA TRP A 38 17.58 -21.47 4.29
C TRP A 38 16.38 -22.39 4.43
N VAL A 39 16.60 -23.61 4.86
CA VAL A 39 15.52 -24.56 5.15
C VAL A 39 15.46 -24.76 6.66
N ASN A 40 14.30 -24.43 7.25
CA ASN A 40 14.04 -24.64 8.65
C ASN A 40 12.75 -25.47 8.82
N ASP A 41 12.85 -26.63 9.41
CA ASP A 41 11.74 -27.58 9.65
C ASP A 41 10.86 -27.83 8.40
N GLY A 42 11.50 -27.91 7.22
CA GLY A 42 10.80 -28.12 5.95
C GLY A 42 10.25 -26.86 5.29
N ALA A 43 10.30 -25.70 5.94
CA ALA A 43 9.93 -24.44 5.34
C ALA A 43 11.13 -23.77 4.67
N ALA A 44 11.01 -23.44 3.39
CA ALA A 44 12.01 -22.65 2.67
C ALA A 44 11.84 -21.16 3.04
N VAL A 45 12.86 -20.58 3.65
CA VAL A 45 12.90 -19.17 4.03
C VAL A 45 14.16 -18.52 3.47
N ARG A 46 14.20 -17.20 3.43
CA ARG A 46 15.41 -16.44 3.11
C ARG A 46 15.91 -15.72 4.34
N VAL A 47 17.23 -15.82 4.57
CA VAL A 47 17.87 -15.26 5.75
C VAL A 47 19.02 -14.33 5.37
N SER A 48 19.37 -13.45 6.31
CA SER A 48 20.63 -12.74 6.33
C SER A 48 21.51 -13.28 7.47
N LEU A 49 22.77 -13.52 7.18
CA LEU A 49 23.81 -13.85 8.17
C LEU A 49 24.67 -12.61 8.35
N VAL A 50 24.91 -12.19 9.59
CA VAL A 50 25.62 -10.95 9.87
C VAL A 50 26.62 -11.19 10.98
N SER A 51 27.90 -10.96 10.73
CA SER A 51 28.97 -10.98 11.73
C SER A 51 29.42 -9.54 11.99
N PHE A 52 29.48 -9.16 13.25
CA PHE A 52 29.82 -7.79 13.64
C PHE A 52 30.74 -7.76 14.86
N GLY A 53 31.46 -6.66 15.04
CA GLY A 53 32.49 -6.49 16.07
C GLY A 53 33.73 -5.81 15.51
N TRP A 54 34.91 -6.34 15.87
CA TRP A 54 36.21 -5.80 15.50
C TRP A 54 36.90 -6.71 14.46
N GLY A 55 36.50 -6.57 13.20
CA GLY A 55 37.12 -7.22 12.05
C GLY A 55 38.06 -6.26 11.30
N GLU A 56 39.11 -6.79 10.66
CA GLU A 56 40.05 -6.00 9.85
C GLU A 56 39.56 -5.89 8.41
N ASP A 57 39.10 -6.99 7.83
CA ASP A 57 38.60 -7.09 6.47
C ASP A 57 37.08 -7.20 6.43
N TYR A 58 36.48 -6.82 5.29
CA TYR A 58 35.05 -6.91 5.05
C TYR A 58 34.75 -7.96 3.97
N PHE A 59 33.80 -8.85 4.23
CA PHE A 59 33.32 -9.86 3.29
C PHE A 59 31.81 -9.77 3.12
N LEU A 60 31.35 -9.58 1.89
CA LEU A 60 29.95 -9.57 1.54
C LEU A 60 29.65 -10.68 0.53
N ASN A 61 28.75 -11.60 0.89
CA ASN A 61 28.42 -12.77 0.07
C ASN A 61 29.68 -13.55 -0.37
N GLY A 62 30.66 -13.68 0.54
CA GLY A 62 31.91 -14.35 0.31
C GLY A 62 32.96 -13.58 -0.51
N GLN A 63 32.69 -12.34 -0.91
CA GLN A 63 33.63 -11.49 -1.64
C GLN A 63 34.21 -10.39 -0.75
N LYS A 64 35.51 -10.13 -0.87
CA LYS A 64 36.14 -9.00 -0.16
C LYS A 64 35.65 -7.68 -0.72
N VAL A 65 35.23 -6.76 0.17
CA VAL A 65 34.70 -5.43 -0.14
C VAL A 65 35.35 -4.37 0.75
N ASP A 66 35.15 -3.09 0.46
CA ASP A 66 35.74 -1.99 1.23
C ASP A 66 34.94 -1.64 2.49
N GLY A 67 33.69 -2.11 2.58
CA GLY A 67 32.82 -1.89 3.75
C GLY A 67 31.43 -2.50 3.53
N ILE A 68 30.69 -2.68 4.61
CA ILE A 68 29.33 -3.21 4.60
C ILE A 68 28.45 -2.24 5.38
N ASN A 69 27.40 -1.71 4.72
CA ASN A 69 26.42 -0.81 5.33
C ASN A 69 25.25 -1.57 5.97
N ALA A 70 24.33 -0.85 6.61
CA ALA A 70 23.14 -1.44 7.24
C ALA A 70 22.10 -2.05 6.27
N GLU A 71 22.27 -1.88 4.95
CA GLU A 71 21.51 -2.63 3.93
C GLU A 71 22.11 -3.98 3.60
N LEU A 72 23.23 -4.32 4.24
CA LEU A 72 24.10 -5.45 3.89
C LEU A 72 24.51 -5.37 2.42
N SER A 73 25.00 -4.21 2.02
CA SER A 73 25.56 -3.93 0.69
C SER A 73 26.85 -3.13 0.84
N ASN A 74 27.66 -3.09 -0.23
CA ASN A 74 28.86 -2.25 -0.36
C ASN A 74 28.60 -1.00 -1.24
N ALA A 75 27.33 -0.77 -1.62
CA ALA A 75 26.91 0.41 -2.37
C ALA A 75 26.82 1.66 -1.47
N THR A 76 26.54 2.82 -2.06
CA THR A 76 26.26 4.05 -1.31
C THR A 76 25.19 3.81 -0.25
N ASP A 77 25.49 4.19 0.98
CA ASP A 77 24.55 4.01 2.09
C ASP A 77 23.31 4.91 1.90
N MET A 78 22.19 4.28 1.55
CA MET A 78 20.91 4.97 1.36
C MET A 78 20.24 5.36 2.69
N THR A 79 20.81 4.98 3.86
CA THR A 79 20.27 5.36 5.18
C THR A 79 20.33 6.87 5.42
N LEU A 80 21.26 7.54 4.78
CA LEU A 80 21.42 8.99 4.87
C LEU A 80 20.44 9.76 3.99
N ALA A 81 19.72 9.06 3.12
CA ALA A 81 18.71 9.67 2.27
C ALA A 81 17.54 10.17 3.14
N LYS A 82 17.24 11.45 3.02
CA LYS A 82 16.10 12.09 3.69
C LYS A 82 14.92 12.16 2.74
N PRO A 83 13.67 11.96 3.23
CA PRO A 83 12.50 12.24 2.41
C PRO A 83 12.54 13.69 1.90
N LEU A 84 12.24 13.87 0.62
CA LEU A 84 12.10 15.21 0.03
C LEU A 84 10.83 15.86 0.61
N PRO A 85 10.93 17.06 1.21
CA PRO A 85 9.76 17.75 1.77
C PRO A 85 8.64 17.95 0.74
N GLU A 86 8.99 18.17 -0.52
CA GLU A 86 8.07 18.37 -1.65
C GLU A 86 7.23 17.13 -1.96
N ASN A 87 7.70 15.94 -1.55
CA ASN A 87 6.98 14.68 -1.73
C ASN A 87 6.11 14.32 -0.51
N ALA A 88 6.14 15.13 0.55
CA ALA A 88 5.29 14.90 1.71
C ALA A 88 3.82 14.95 1.31
N ASN A 89 3.04 13.97 1.78
CA ASN A 89 1.61 13.86 1.49
C ASN A 89 1.24 13.80 -0.01
N SER A 90 2.14 13.35 -0.86
CA SER A 90 1.91 13.18 -2.29
C SER A 90 1.58 11.76 -2.71
N SER A 91 1.89 10.76 -1.87
CA SER A 91 1.65 9.34 -2.17
C SER A 91 0.93 8.65 -1.02
N PHE A 92 -0.05 7.81 -1.36
CA PHE A 92 -0.93 7.15 -0.40
C PHE A 92 -1.21 5.72 -0.84
N GLU A 93 -1.56 4.88 0.12
CA GLU A 93 -2.19 3.60 -0.13
C GLU A 93 -3.69 3.78 -0.38
N GLY A 94 -4.27 3.02 -1.31
CA GLY A 94 -5.71 3.02 -1.57
C GLY A 94 -6.54 2.49 -0.40
N THR A 95 -7.85 2.58 -0.54
CA THR A 95 -8.83 2.24 0.49
C THR A 95 -8.87 0.74 0.78
N LYS A 96 -8.93 0.37 2.06
CA LYS A 96 -9.13 -1.02 2.50
C LYS A 96 -10.56 -1.22 3.00
N LYS A 97 -11.34 -1.95 2.22
CA LYS A 97 -12.77 -2.12 2.49
C LYS A 97 -13.07 -3.06 3.67
N TYR A 98 -12.40 -4.22 3.75
CA TYR A 98 -12.68 -5.33 4.67
C TYR A 98 -14.16 -5.76 4.67
N GLY A 99 -14.48 -6.72 3.81
CA GLY A 99 -15.83 -7.21 3.51
C GLY A 99 -16.27 -6.88 2.09
N ASP A 100 -17.42 -7.40 1.66
CA ASP A 100 -17.91 -7.38 0.29
C ASP A 100 -18.71 -6.09 -0.02
N PHE A 101 -18.04 -4.94 0.13
CA PHE A 101 -18.60 -3.63 -0.23
C PHE A 101 -18.68 -3.39 -1.73
N ASP A 102 -18.00 -4.22 -2.52
CA ASP A 102 -18.00 -4.15 -3.97
C ASP A 102 -19.23 -4.86 -4.56
N ILE A 103 -19.72 -4.29 -5.63
CA ILE A 103 -20.88 -4.76 -6.39
C ILE A 103 -20.54 -4.82 -7.88
N SER A 104 -21.28 -5.60 -8.65
CA SER A 104 -21.11 -5.62 -10.10
C SER A 104 -21.48 -4.29 -10.75
N GLY A 105 -20.85 -3.96 -11.88
CA GLY A 105 -21.20 -2.77 -12.65
C GLY A 105 -22.65 -2.77 -13.15
N GLU A 106 -23.23 -3.96 -13.40
CA GLU A 106 -24.64 -4.07 -13.74
C GLU A 106 -25.56 -3.58 -12.62
N LEU A 107 -25.34 -4.07 -11.39
CA LEU A 107 -26.10 -3.67 -10.21
C LEU A 107 -25.90 -2.18 -9.90
N ALA A 108 -24.66 -1.70 -9.99
CA ALA A 108 -24.34 -0.30 -9.78
C ALA A 108 -25.11 0.61 -10.75
N ARG A 109 -25.09 0.28 -12.05
CA ARG A 109 -25.83 1.04 -13.08
C ARG A 109 -27.34 0.97 -12.88
N GLN A 110 -27.88 -0.13 -12.38
CA GLN A 110 -29.28 -0.24 -11.99
C GLN A 110 -29.60 0.76 -10.89
N TRP A 111 -28.84 0.79 -9.80
CA TRP A 111 -29.07 1.70 -8.68
C TRP A 111 -28.85 3.17 -9.04
N LEU A 112 -27.92 3.47 -9.92
CA LEU A 112 -27.65 4.84 -10.38
C LEU A 112 -28.83 5.43 -11.20
N ARG A 113 -29.64 4.58 -11.86
CA ARG A 113 -30.82 4.99 -12.60
C ARG A 113 -32.06 5.14 -11.72
N GLN A 114 -32.08 4.50 -10.56
CA GLN A 114 -33.21 4.54 -9.66
C GLN A 114 -33.17 5.80 -8.79
N PRO A 115 -34.29 6.54 -8.66
CA PRO A 115 -34.37 7.64 -7.74
C PRO A 115 -34.29 7.12 -6.31
N ASN A 116 -33.54 7.84 -5.45
CA ASN A 116 -33.56 7.58 -4.03
C ASN A 116 -34.67 8.41 -3.39
N PRO A 117 -35.58 7.82 -2.59
CA PRO A 117 -36.73 8.51 -2.00
C PRO A 117 -36.37 9.75 -1.18
N HIS A 118 -35.17 9.78 -0.58
CA HIS A 118 -34.71 10.89 0.26
C HIS A 118 -34.00 12.00 -0.52
N GLY A 119 -34.11 12.05 -1.85
CA GLY A 119 -33.52 13.08 -2.70
C GLY A 119 -31.99 13.09 -2.77
N LYS A 120 -31.33 12.11 -2.20
CA LYS A 120 -29.87 11.96 -2.26
C LYS A 120 -29.50 10.97 -3.38
N PRO A 121 -28.83 11.39 -4.48
CA PRO A 121 -28.52 10.48 -5.57
C PRO A 121 -27.54 9.39 -5.13
N ASN A 122 -27.78 8.14 -5.54
CA ASN A 122 -26.91 7.00 -5.22
C ASN A 122 -25.48 7.17 -5.73
N SER A 123 -25.24 8.00 -6.74
CA SER A 123 -23.90 8.35 -7.23
C SER A 123 -22.97 9.00 -6.19
N LYS A 124 -23.53 9.54 -5.10
CA LYS A 124 -22.72 10.05 -3.99
C LYS A 124 -21.97 8.92 -3.25
N VAL A 125 -22.55 7.73 -3.21
CA VAL A 125 -22.03 6.59 -2.41
C VAL A 125 -21.72 5.34 -3.23
N VAL A 126 -22.13 5.25 -4.49
CA VAL A 126 -21.81 4.18 -5.41
C VAL A 126 -20.74 4.68 -6.38
N LYS A 127 -19.53 4.16 -6.25
CA LYS A 127 -18.32 4.64 -6.96
C LYS A 127 -17.72 3.54 -7.84
N PRO A 128 -17.13 3.89 -9.00
CA PRO A 128 -16.27 2.95 -9.70
C PRO A 128 -15.12 2.51 -8.80
N TRP A 129 -14.78 1.23 -8.83
CA TRP A 129 -13.73 0.61 -8.02
C TRP A 129 -12.62 0.08 -8.90
N ARG A 130 -11.35 0.34 -8.54
CA ARG A 130 -10.21 -0.21 -9.26
C ARG A 130 -9.18 -0.78 -8.30
N ASN A 131 -8.62 -1.91 -8.68
CA ASN A 131 -7.51 -2.59 -7.99
C ASN A 131 -6.30 -2.73 -8.93
N GLY A 132 -5.20 -3.33 -8.44
CA GLY A 132 -3.98 -3.50 -9.23
C GLY A 132 -4.18 -4.31 -10.52
N GLN A 133 -5.08 -5.29 -10.53
CA GLN A 133 -5.37 -6.09 -11.74
C GLN A 133 -6.14 -5.29 -12.79
N ASP A 134 -6.99 -4.36 -12.37
CA ASP A 134 -7.73 -3.49 -13.29
C ASP A 134 -6.83 -2.54 -14.08
N LEU A 135 -5.62 -2.25 -13.58
CA LEU A 135 -4.61 -1.46 -14.27
C LEU A 135 -3.74 -2.31 -15.21
N THR A 136 -3.52 -3.57 -14.87
CA THR A 136 -2.60 -4.46 -15.62
C THR A 136 -3.31 -5.39 -16.59
N ARG A 137 -4.63 -5.50 -16.52
CA ARG A 137 -5.47 -6.36 -17.34
C ARG A 137 -6.73 -5.60 -17.77
N ARG A 138 -7.67 -6.32 -18.41
CA ARG A 138 -9.00 -5.78 -18.66
C ARG A 138 -9.70 -5.48 -17.34
N ALA A 139 -10.24 -4.26 -17.21
CA ALA A 139 -10.96 -3.82 -16.02
C ALA A 139 -12.17 -4.72 -15.72
N SER A 140 -12.35 -5.06 -14.45
CA SER A 140 -13.36 -6.00 -13.96
C SER A 140 -14.78 -5.43 -13.90
N ASP A 141 -14.97 -4.15 -14.23
CA ASP A 141 -16.26 -3.44 -14.11
C ASP A 141 -16.88 -3.54 -12.70
N MET A 142 -16.03 -3.52 -11.68
CA MET A 142 -16.49 -3.51 -10.28
C MET A 142 -16.71 -2.09 -9.77
N TRP A 143 -17.71 -1.95 -8.92
CA TRP A 143 -18.09 -0.74 -8.23
C TRP A 143 -18.09 -1.00 -6.72
N ILE A 144 -18.13 0.05 -5.92
CA ILE A 144 -18.07 -0.07 -4.46
C ILE A 144 -19.06 0.88 -3.80
N ILE A 145 -19.65 0.42 -2.70
CA ILE A 145 -20.44 1.25 -1.82
C ILE A 145 -19.50 1.95 -0.85
N ASP A 146 -19.50 3.28 -0.84
CA ASP A 146 -18.58 4.11 -0.05
C ASP A 146 -19.31 5.26 0.62
N PHE A 147 -19.63 5.12 1.89
CA PHE A 147 -20.21 6.18 2.72
C PHE A 147 -19.18 7.19 3.23
N GLY A 148 -17.90 7.04 2.82
CA GLY A 148 -16.83 7.89 3.31
C GLY A 148 -16.46 7.62 4.77
N PRO A 149 -15.51 8.39 5.34
CA PRO A 149 -15.01 8.14 6.69
C PRO A 149 -15.89 8.68 7.84
N HIS A 150 -16.81 9.60 7.55
CA HIS A 150 -17.50 10.39 8.59
C HIS A 150 -19.03 10.35 8.52
N MET A 151 -19.61 9.68 7.51
CA MET A 151 -21.07 9.61 7.39
C MET A 151 -21.65 8.78 8.55
N THR A 152 -22.65 9.31 9.23
CA THR A 152 -23.33 8.59 10.32
C THR A 152 -24.15 7.42 9.78
N GLU A 153 -24.50 6.45 10.64
CA GLU A 153 -25.38 5.34 10.24
C GLU A 153 -26.74 5.86 9.77
N ALA A 154 -27.29 6.86 10.46
CA ALA A 154 -28.55 7.51 10.11
C ALA A 154 -28.50 8.18 8.73
N ASP A 155 -27.42 8.94 8.43
CA ASP A 155 -27.26 9.56 7.11
C ASP A 155 -27.02 8.52 6.00
N SER A 156 -26.31 7.46 6.31
CA SER A 156 -26.05 6.35 5.37
C SER A 156 -27.33 5.60 5.03
N SER A 157 -28.26 5.43 6.01
CA SER A 157 -29.55 4.77 5.79
C SER A 157 -30.47 5.52 4.82
N LEU A 158 -30.23 6.81 4.61
CA LEU A 158 -30.95 7.60 3.61
C LEU A 158 -30.59 7.23 2.15
N PHE A 159 -29.59 6.39 1.92
CA PHE A 159 -29.28 5.75 0.64
C PHE A 159 -29.81 4.32 0.64
N GLU A 160 -31.12 4.16 0.50
CA GLU A 160 -31.84 2.92 0.81
C GLU A 160 -31.23 1.67 0.19
N LEU A 161 -30.99 1.64 -1.13
CA LEU A 161 -30.49 0.45 -1.81
C LEU A 161 -29.05 0.10 -1.39
N PRO A 162 -28.06 1.02 -1.44
CA PRO A 162 -26.71 0.75 -0.94
C PRO A 162 -26.68 0.36 0.53
N PHE A 163 -27.48 1.01 1.39
CA PHE A 163 -27.50 0.70 2.82
C PHE A 163 -28.13 -0.66 3.10
N ALA A 164 -29.26 -1.00 2.47
CA ALA A 164 -29.90 -2.31 2.59
C ALA A 164 -28.96 -3.45 2.18
N HIS A 165 -28.18 -3.24 1.11
CA HIS A 165 -27.18 -4.21 0.69
C HIS A 165 -26.12 -4.44 1.77
N LEU A 166 -25.55 -3.38 2.36
CA LEU A 166 -24.58 -3.53 3.45
C LEU A 166 -25.20 -4.13 4.71
N LEU A 167 -26.44 -3.78 5.01
CA LEU A 167 -27.17 -4.34 6.16
C LEU A 167 -27.31 -5.86 6.03
N GLN A 168 -27.57 -6.34 4.83
CA GLN A 168 -27.75 -7.76 4.53
C GLN A 168 -26.42 -8.53 4.46
N HIS A 169 -25.40 -7.97 3.78
CA HIS A 169 -24.19 -8.71 3.42
C HIS A 169 -22.98 -8.38 4.30
N ILE A 170 -22.90 -7.18 4.85
CA ILE A 170 -21.71 -6.72 5.61
C ILE A 170 -21.93 -6.76 7.11
N LYS A 171 -23.04 -6.24 7.60
CA LYS A 171 -23.31 -6.14 9.04
C LYS A 171 -23.16 -7.48 9.77
N PRO A 172 -23.74 -8.59 9.30
CA PRO A 172 -23.63 -9.88 10.00
C PRO A 172 -22.19 -10.35 10.16
N VAL A 173 -21.38 -10.19 9.13
CA VAL A 173 -19.96 -10.60 9.13
C VAL A 173 -19.15 -9.69 10.05
N ARG A 174 -19.37 -8.39 10.01
CA ARG A 174 -18.62 -7.43 10.82
C ARG A 174 -18.93 -7.47 12.31
N LEU A 175 -20.11 -7.88 12.69
CA LEU A 175 -20.46 -8.06 14.10
C LEU A 175 -19.73 -9.25 14.74
N LEU A 176 -19.21 -10.19 13.96
CA LEU A 176 -18.46 -11.35 14.42
C LEU A 176 -16.95 -11.11 14.56
N VAL A 177 -16.41 -10.01 14.04
CA VAL A 177 -14.98 -9.72 14.14
C VAL A 177 -14.60 -9.23 15.53
N ARG A 178 -13.36 -9.50 15.97
CA ARG A 178 -12.88 -9.10 17.32
C ARG A 178 -12.68 -7.57 17.48
N ARG A 179 -12.55 -6.85 16.37
CA ARG A 179 -12.19 -5.44 16.37
C ARG A 179 -13.44 -4.58 16.61
N GLU A 180 -13.56 -4.02 17.82
CA GLU A 180 -14.71 -3.20 18.25
C GLU A 180 -15.05 -2.05 17.29
N ARG A 181 -14.01 -1.34 16.79
CA ARG A 181 -14.23 -0.26 15.80
C ARG A 181 -14.95 -0.76 14.55
N THR A 182 -14.60 -1.96 14.06
CA THR A 182 -15.21 -2.55 12.85
C THR A 182 -16.65 -2.96 13.11
N GLN A 183 -16.98 -3.42 14.30
CA GLN A 183 -18.36 -3.72 14.71
C GLN A 183 -19.19 -2.44 14.78
N ARG A 184 -18.68 -1.40 15.47
CA ARG A 184 -19.38 -0.13 15.71
C ARG A 184 -19.60 0.68 14.43
N LEU A 185 -18.62 0.67 13.52
CA LEU A 185 -18.67 1.39 12.24
C LEU A 185 -18.79 0.40 11.06
N TRP A 186 -19.73 -0.53 11.18
CA TRP A 186 -19.88 -1.65 10.24
C TRP A 186 -20.18 -1.20 8.79
N TRP A 187 -20.71 -0.01 8.56
CA TRP A 187 -21.02 0.57 7.25
C TRP A 187 -19.87 1.38 6.63
N ILE A 188 -18.79 1.65 7.39
CA ILE A 188 -17.61 2.39 6.94
C ILE A 188 -16.48 1.42 6.58
N HIS A 189 -15.70 1.73 5.54
CA HIS A 189 -14.52 0.94 5.20
C HIS A 189 -13.53 0.89 6.37
N GLU A 190 -12.81 -0.23 6.52
CA GLU A 190 -11.85 -0.44 7.61
C GLU A 190 -10.79 0.66 7.64
N GLU A 191 -10.24 0.99 6.47
CA GLU A 191 -9.32 2.11 6.31
C GLU A 191 -9.80 2.99 5.15
N ALA A 192 -10.57 4.01 5.50
CA ALA A 192 -11.19 4.91 4.53
C ALA A 192 -10.20 5.95 3.93
N ARG A 193 -8.94 6.00 4.43
CA ARG A 193 -7.84 6.83 3.91
C ARG A 193 -8.18 8.32 3.82
N VAL A 194 -8.44 8.95 4.97
CA VAL A 194 -8.84 10.36 5.06
C VAL A 194 -7.82 11.29 4.37
N SER A 195 -6.52 11.12 4.65
CA SER A 195 -5.47 11.96 4.05
C SER A 195 -5.43 11.85 2.54
N MET A 196 -5.56 10.63 1.98
CA MET A 196 -5.66 10.42 0.54
C MET A 196 -6.86 11.18 -0.05
N ARG A 197 -8.04 11.03 0.56
CA ARG A 197 -9.26 11.70 0.10
C ARG A 197 -9.14 13.21 0.12
N THR A 198 -8.51 13.76 1.15
CA THR A 198 -8.24 15.20 1.25
C THR A 198 -7.29 15.65 0.13
N ALA A 199 -6.22 14.90 -0.13
CA ALA A 199 -5.26 15.23 -1.17
C ALA A 199 -5.84 15.13 -2.60
N LEU A 200 -6.85 14.27 -2.81
CA LEU A 200 -7.50 14.06 -4.13
C LEU A 200 -8.71 14.98 -4.37
N LYS A 201 -9.22 15.68 -3.34
CA LYS A 201 -10.53 16.35 -3.37
C LYS A 201 -10.72 17.30 -4.55
N ASP A 202 -9.71 18.07 -4.88
CA ASP A 202 -9.80 19.13 -5.90
C ASP A 202 -9.10 18.75 -7.22
N LEU A 203 -8.69 17.49 -7.37
CA LEU A 203 -8.07 16.99 -8.58
C LEU A 203 -9.12 16.37 -9.52
N PRO A 204 -9.04 16.62 -10.84
CA PRO A 204 -9.92 15.97 -11.82
C PRO A 204 -9.55 14.49 -12.06
N ARG A 205 -8.28 14.15 -11.84
CA ARG A 205 -7.69 12.82 -11.99
C ARG A 205 -6.49 12.69 -11.06
N TYR A 206 -6.02 11.48 -10.86
CA TYR A 206 -4.81 11.20 -10.08
C TYR A 206 -4.03 10.05 -10.72
N ILE A 207 -2.75 9.92 -10.37
CA ILE A 207 -1.91 8.82 -10.87
C ILE A 207 -2.01 7.64 -9.90
N ALA A 208 -2.13 6.44 -10.44
CA ALA A 208 -2.13 5.21 -9.66
C ALA A 208 -1.14 4.20 -10.23
N THR A 209 -0.57 3.37 -9.35
CA THR A 209 0.31 2.25 -9.72
C THR A 209 -0.02 1.04 -8.86
N PRO A 210 0.03 -0.20 -9.40
CA PRO A 210 -0.12 -1.41 -8.59
C PRO A 210 1.01 -1.52 -7.56
N ARG A 211 0.67 -1.92 -6.34
CA ARG A 211 1.66 -2.20 -5.28
C ARG A 211 2.56 -3.38 -5.61
N VAL A 212 2.02 -4.35 -6.33
CA VAL A 212 2.75 -5.53 -6.80
C VAL A 212 2.44 -5.71 -8.28
N ALA A 213 3.45 -5.59 -9.12
CA ALA A 213 3.38 -5.84 -10.55
C ALA A 213 4.74 -6.29 -11.08
N LYS A 214 4.74 -7.08 -12.16
CA LYS A 214 5.98 -7.50 -12.83
C LYS A 214 6.74 -6.32 -13.45
N HIS A 215 5.99 -5.32 -13.94
CA HIS A 215 6.53 -4.14 -14.62
C HIS A 215 6.03 -2.87 -13.93
N ARG A 216 6.84 -1.82 -13.95
CA ARG A 216 6.40 -0.49 -13.52
C ARG A 216 5.32 0.01 -14.47
N LEU A 217 4.16 0.31 -13.92
CA LEU A 217 3.02 0.82 -14.67
C LEU A 217 2.37 1.94 -13.87
N PHE A 218 2.20 3.08 -14.51
CA PHE A 218 1.42 4.19 -13.97
C PHE A 218 0.23 4.45 -14.90
N ALA A 219 -0.89 4.83 -14.33
CA ALA A 219 -2.10 5.17 -15.08
C ALA A 219 -2.81 6.35 -14.41
N PHE A 220 -3.43 7.20 -15.20
CA PHE A 220 -4.40 8.15 -14.68
C PHE A 220 -5.72 7.45 -14.37
N LEU A 221 -6.27 7.75 -13.22
CA LEU A 221 -7.64 7.41 -12.85
C LEU A 221 -8.43 8.69 -12.64
N ASP A 222 -9.70 8.69 -13.06
CA ASP A 222 -10.64 9.77 -12.79
C ASP A 222 -10.87 9.92 -11.28
N ALA A 223 -11.05 11.15 -10.81
CA ALA A 223 -11.24 11.44 -9.39
C ALA A 223 -12.47 10.76 -8.75
N THR A 224 -13.45 10.35 -9.57
CA THR A 224 -14.63 9.61 -9.10
C THR A 224 -14.33 8.15 -8.77
N VAL A 225 -13.22 7.60 -9.27
CA VAL A 225 -12.80 6.22 -9.02
C VAL A 225 -12.22 6.10 -7.62
N LEU A 226 -12.70 5.14 -6.85
CA LEU A 226 -12.12 4.82 -5.55
C LEU A 226 -11.05 3.73 -5.72
N PRO A 227 -9.78 3.97 -5.31
CA PRO A 227 -8.70 3.00 -5.43
C PRO A 227 -8.70 1.99 -4.29
N ASP A 228 -8.44 0.72 -4.62
CA ASP A 228 -8.21 -0.38 -3.66
C ASP A 228 -6.83 -0.25 -2.99
N THR A 229 -6.68 -0.82 -1.80
CA THR A 229 -5.42 -0.92 -1.04
C THR A 229 -4.27 -1.57 -1.82
N ARG A 230 -4.54 -2.29 -2.91
CA ARG A 230 -3.53 -2.85 -3.83
C ARG A 230 -2.99 -1.84 -4.84
N LEU A 231 -3.43 -0.58 -4.76
CA LEU A 231 -2.89 0.54 -5.50
C LEU A 231 -2.16 1.52 -4.58
N ASN A 232 -1.04 2.03 -5.04
CA ASN A 232 -0.49 3.28 -4.54
C ASN A 232 -1.05 4.42 -5.39
N VAL A 233 -1.48 5.46 -4.71
CA VAL A 233 -2.12 6.65 -5.26
C VAL A 233 -1.17 7.83 -5.14
N ILE A 234 -0.96 8.55 -6.22
CA ILE A 234 -0.14 9.75 -6.26
C ILE A 234 -1.06 10.92 -6.57
N SER A 235 -1.13 11.89 -5.65
CA SER A 235 -2.01 13.05 -5.73
C SER A 235 -1.47 14.11 -6.70
N ARG A 236 -1.25 13.71 -7.94
CA ARG A 236 -0.81 14.55 -9.07
C ARG A 236 -1.73 14.32 -10.26
N ALA A 237 -2.11 15.40 -10.93
CA ALA A 237 -3.00 15.37 -12.10
C ALA A 237 -2.29 15.80 -13.38
N ASP A 238 -1.04 16.27 -13.29
CA ASP A 238 -0.27 16.84 -14.37
C ASP A 238 0.50 15.79 -15.19
N ASP A 239 0.65 16.06 -16.48
CA ASP A 239 1.33 15.16 -17.41
C ASP A 239 2.84 15.11 -17.20
N ALA A 240 3.44 16.15 -16.61
CA ALA A 240 4.88 16.19 -16.33
C ALA A 240 5.23 15.16 -15.26
N SER A 241 4.49 15.14 -14.13
CA SER A 241 4.65 14.10 -13.09
C SER A 241 4.43 12.69 -13.66
N PHE A 242 3.41 12.51 -14.49
CA PHE A 242 3.15 11.24 -15.14
C PHE A 242 4.29 10.79 -16.06
N GLY A 243 4.83 11.72 -16.86
CA GLY A 243 5.96 11.48 -17.76
C GLY A 243 7.24 11.10 -17.00
N ILE A 244 7.54 11.79 -15.90
CA ILE A 244 8.69 11.48 -15.04
C ILE A 244 8.56 10.09 -14.45
N LEU A 245 7.42 9.76 -13.86
CA LEU A 245 7.16 8.44 -13.24
C LEU A 245 7.21 7.30 -14.25
N SER A 246 6.77 7.54 -15.49
CA SER A 246 6.76 6.55 -16.58
C SER A 246 8.09 6.49 -17.35
N SER A 247 9.07 7.34 -17.00
CA SER A 247 10.34 7.40 -17.70
C SER A 247 11.24 6.23 -17.39
N ARG A 248 12.14 5.89 -18.35
CA ARG A 248 13.18 4.89 -18.16
C ARG A 248 14.15 5.27 -17.02
N ILE A 249 14.40 6.55 -16.82
CA ILE A 249 15.26 7.05 -15.73
C ILE A 249 14.65 6.68 -14.38
N HIS A 250 13.36 6.96 -14.19
CA HIS A 250 12.66 6.60 -12.95
C HIS A 250 12.59 5.10 -12.76
N GLU A 251 12.35 4.32 -13.81
CA GLU A 251 12.33 2.85 -13.74
C GLU A 251 13.65 2.31 -13.19
N VAL A 252 14.79 2.72 -13.78
CA VAL A 252 16.12 2.28 -13.36
C VAL A 252 16.47 2.74 -11.95
N TRP A 253 16.08 3.97 -11.58
CA TRP A 253 16.34 4.51 -10.25
C TRP A 253 15.54 3.80 -9.15
N SER A 254 14.33 3.32 -9.46
CA SER A 254 13.38 2.77 -8.49
C SER A 254 13.44 1.22 -8.36
N LEU A 255 14.32 0.56 -9.12
CA LEU A 255 14.59 -0.88 -9.05
C LEU A 255 15.78 -1.19 -8.13
#